data_5a67adc185dbd7074bd311b50a696cdc
#
_entry.id   5a67adc185dbd7074bd311b50a696cdc
#
_cell.length_a   1.000
_cell.length_b   1.000
_cell.length_c   1.000
_cell.angle_alpha   90.00
_cell.angle_beta   90.00
_cell.angle_gamma   90.00
#
_symmetry.space_group_name_H-M   'P 1'
#
loop_
_entity.id
_entity.type
_entity.pdbx_description
1 polymer ?
#
loop_
_entity_poly.entity_id
_entity_poly.type
_entity_poly.pdbx_seq_one_letter_code
_entity_poly.pdbx_strand_id
1 'polypeptide(L)'
;MLKPLLAVVDVLTTVMSFAVAIATTQFLAGRVAIDSDKRSLALIALTLPGWPAIYSYQRLYTARYVSRPLEEFRRIVRSCALGLVMLALAAYITKISLSRVLVIMVFLSAVLLLTIERSIARTYFTRMRVRGQLMRPVVVVGDNAEADAITAMLESNPHLGYEVRDVVDCSERGTGRLAVLSTVRDTLAAVHATGASGVIIAATAVDHETSNRLIRVLTDEGVHVELSSTLVDIAIHRLVVRPLGRMPVMYVQPVQRSGWRARAKRSLDLFVAALGFLMISPLLLVAAIAIKLDSKGPILFKQERLGRGGKLFKVLKLRTMVQGAEAKLLDLRGDNEADGPLFKMRNDPRVTRVGRLLRKFSIDELPQLWNVIRNDMSMVGPRPALPSEMVEWGADLHGRLRVKPGITGMWQVSGRSNSSFEDYERFDLYYVDNWSLVTDLSIIAKTIPSVLFRKGAF
;
A
#
# COMPACT_ATOMS: atom_id res chain seq x y z
N MET A 1 17.18 -19.00 10.90
CA MET A 1 16.15 -19.44 11.87
C MET A 1 14.72 -18.98 11.57
N LEU A 2 14.49 -17.82 10.95
CA LEU A 2 13.13 -17.29 10.68
C LEU A 2 12.32 -18.06 9.61
N LYS A 3 12.96 -18.56 8.56
CA LYS A 3 12.27 -19.28 7.47
C LYS A 3 11.53 -20.54 7.94
N PRO A 4 12.15 -21.45 8.73
CA PRO A 4 11.43 -22.64 9.19
C PRO A 4 10.29 -22.32 10.15
N LEU A 5 10.43 -21.28 10.99
CA LEU A 5 9.36 -20.85 11.89
C LEU A 5 8.14 -20.36 11.11
N LEU A 6 8.33 -19.51 10.09
CA LEU A 6 7.26 -19.06 9.22
C LEU A 6 6.58 -20.23 8.48
N ALA A 7 7.36 -21.20 8.02
CA ALA A 7 6.80 -22.37 7.35
C ALA A 7 5.90 -23.21 8.28
N VAL A 8 6.31 -23.38 9.54
CA VAL A 8 5.47 -24.08 10.54
C VAL A 8 4.19 -23.31 10.82
N VAL A 9 4.26 -21.99 10.99
CA VAL A 9 3.07 -21.15 11.23
C VAL A 9 2.13 -21.19 10.03
N ASP A 10 2.65 -21.13 8.79
CA ASP A 10 1.84 -21.23 7.58
C ASP A 10 1.10 -22.59 7.48
N VAL A 11 1.76 -23.69 7.85
CA VAL A 11 1.12 -25.01 7.90
C VAL A 11 -0.01 -25.02 8.91
N LEU A 12 0.23 -24.52 10.12
CA LEU A 12 -0.80 -24.42 11.17
C LEU A 12 -1.97 -23.54 10.72
N THR A 13 -1.69 -22.40 10.09
CA THR A 13 -2.68 -21.50 9.54
C THR A 13 -3.50 -22.18 8.43
N THR A 14 -2.84 -22.99 7.58
CA THR A 14 -3.50 -23.76 6.53
C THR A 14 -4.41 -24.82 7.13
N VAL A 15 -3.96 -25.58 8.13
CA VAL A 15 -4.80 -26.56 8.86
C VAL A 15 -6.01 -25.86 9.50
N MET A 16 -5.80 -24.74 10.16
CA MET A 16 -6.87 -23.95 10.75
C MET A 16 -7.87 -23.45 9.68
N SER A 17 -7.37 -23.10 8.49
CA SER A 17 -8.23 -22.68 7.37
C SER A 17 -9.16 -23.81 6.91
N PHE A 18 -8.67 -25.04 6.85
CA PHE A 18 -9.51 -26.20 6.58
C PHE A 18 -10.52 -26.43 7.70
N ALA A 19 -10.12 -26.35 8.95
CA ALA A 19 -11.04 -26.51 10.09
C ALA A 19 -12.17 -25.48 10.08
N VAL A 20 -11.83 -24.20 9.85
CA VAL A 20 -12.81 -23.11 9.72
C VAL A 20 -13.74 -23.34 8.52
N ALA A 21 -13.20 -23.76 7.38
CA ALA A 21 -14.01 -24.04 6.20
C ALA A 21 -15.00 -25.19 6.43
N ILE A 22 -14.58 -26.27 7.08
CA ILE A 22 -15.42 -27.40 7.46
C ILE A 22 -16.53 -26.93 8.40
N ALA A 23 -16.19 -26.25 9.49
CA ALA A 23 -17.14 -25.74 10.46
C ALA A 23 -18.19 -24.79 9.84
N THR A 24 -17.72 -23.86 8.98
CA THR A 24 -18.59 -22.91 8.30
C THR A 24 -19.51 -23.63 7.30
N THR A 25 -19.00 -24.60 6.58
CA THR A 25 -19.82 -25.40 5.63
C THR A 25 -20.89 -26.20 6.36
N GLN A 26 -20.56 -26.81 7.51
CA GLN A 26 -21.53 -27.53 8.37
C GLN A 26 -22.62 -26.60 8.90
N PHE A 27 -22.24 -25.37 9.30
CA PHE A 27 -23.21 -24.38 9.79
C PHE A 27 -24.16 -23.90 8.68
N LEU A 28 -23.65 -23.62 7.47
CA LEU A 28 -24.45 -23.08 6.36
C LEU A 28 -25.34 -24.12 5.69
N ALA A 29 -24.86 -25.36 5.59
CA ALA A 29 -25.59 -26.42 4.86
C ALA A 29 -26.52 -27.24 5.74
N GLY A 30 -26.64 -26.92 7.03
CA GLY A 30 -27.33 -27.79 8.00
C GLY A 30 -26.59 -29.13 8.12
N ARG A 31 -26.97 -29.99 9.09
CA ARG A 31 -26.30 -31.28 9.38
C ARG A 31 -26.21 -32.29 8.20
N VAL A 32 -26.81 -31.96 7.05
CA VAL A 32 -26.97 -32.86 5.90
C VAL A 32 -25.78 -32.88 4.93
N ALA A 33 -24.86 -31.90 4.98
CA ALA A 33 -23.89 -31.72 3.87
C ALA A 33 -22.50 -32.29 4.10
N ILE A 34 -22.18 -32.77 5.29
CA ILE A 34 -20.92 -33.47 5.55
C ILE A 34 -21.24 -34.71 6.36
N ASP A 35 -21.58 -35.75 5.67
CA ASP A 35 -21.05 -37.04 6.07
C ASP A 35 -19.52 -36.83 6.06
N SER A 36 -18.94 -36.72 7.27
CA SER A 36 -17.50 -36.49 7.44
C SER A 36 -16.79 -37.76 7.01
N ASP A 37 -16.86 -37.99 5.68
CA ASP A 37 -16.27 -39.17 5.06
C ASP A 37 -14.78 -39.09 5.40
N LYS A 38 -14.32 -40.04 6.19
CA LYS A 38 -12.91 -40.24 6.54
C LYS A 38 -12.00 -40.07 5.30
N ARG A 39 -12.56 -40.32 4.11
CA ARG A 39 -11.92 -40.15 2.81
C ARG A 39 -11.63 -38.66 2.48
N SER A 40 -12.56 -37.75 2.75
CA SER A 40 -12.36 -36.32 2.52
C SER A 40 -11.29 -35.73 3.47
N LEU A 41 -11.28 -36.15 4.74
CA LEU A 41 -10.24 -35.79 5.69
C LEU A 41 -8.88 -36.38 5.31
N ALA A 42 -8.86 -37.65 4.86
CA ALA A 42 -7.63 -38.29 4.37
C ALA A 42 -7.07 -37.55 3.12
N LEU A 43 -7.94 -37.11 2.20
CA LEU A 43 -7.55 -36.32 1.03
C LEU A 43 -6.94 -34.97 1.44
N ILE A 44 -7.58 -34.26 2.38
CA ILE A 44 -7.04 -33.00 2.92
C ILE A 44 -5.66 -33.25 3.55
N ALA A 45 -5.53 -34.28 4.38
CA ALA A 45 -4.26 -34.64 5.02
C ALA A 45 -3.17 -34.97 3.99
N LEU A 46 -3.53 -35.69 2.92
CA LEU A 46 -2.62 -36.04 1.82
C LEU A 46 -2.10 -34.80 1.08
N THR A 47 -2.92 -33.75 0.95
CA THR A 47 -2.52 -32.53 0.23
C THR A 47 -1.77 -31.54 1.11
N LEU A 48 -1.84 -31.63 2.44
CA LEU A 48 -1.20 -30.69 3.36
C LEU A 48 0.30 -30.46 3.09
N PRO A 49 1.14 -31.49 2.84
CA PRO A 49 2.58 -31.28 2.57
C PRO A 49 2.86 -30.47 1.30
N GLY A 50 1.93 -30.45 0.35
CA GLY A 50 2.05 -29.70 -0.89
C GLY A 50 1.91 -28.18 -0.71
N TRP A 51 1.20 -27.72 0.33
CA TRP A 51 0.98 -26.29 0.56
C TRP A 51 2.27 -25.51 0.86
N PRO A 52 3.17 -25.95 1.78
CA PRO A 52 4.46 -25.29 1.97
C PRO A 52 5.33 -25.26 0.72
N ALA A 53 5.27 -26.30 -0.11
CA ALA A 53 5.99 -26.31 -1.39
C ALA A 53 5.46 -25.22 -2.34
N ILE A 54 4.13 -25.05 -2.42
CA ILE A 54 3.50 -23.95 -3.20
C ILE A 54 3.91 -22.59 -2.63
N TYR A 55 3.90 -22.40 -1.31
CA TYR A 55 4.32 -21.16 -0.66
C TYR A 55 5.79 -20.84 -0.94
N SER A 56 6.67 -21.85 -0.89
CA SER A 56 8.07 -21.71 -1.22
C SER A 56 8.27 -21.35 -2.70
N TYR A 57 7.57 -22.02 -3.60
CA TYR A 57 7.59 -21.73 -5.04
C TYR A 57 7.16 -20.28 -5.33
N GLN A 58 6.13 -19.79 -4.64
CA GLN A 58 5.67 -18.40 -4.73
C GLN A 58 6.58 -17.41 -3.95
N ARG A 59 7.71 -17.88 -3.40
CA ARG A 59 8.69 -17.07 -2.67
C ARG A 59 8.10 -16.32 -1.45
N LEU A 60 7.10 -16.90 -0.78
CA LEU A 60 6.54 -16.30 0.44
C LEU A 60 7.51 -16.30 1.63
N TYR A 61 8.55 -17.14 1.60
CA TYR A 61 9.60 -17.21 2.63
C TYR A 61 10.81 -16.31 2.35
N THR A 62 10.74 -15.46 1.35
CA THR A 62 11.84 -14.54 1.01
C THR A 62 11.69 -13.23 1.77
N ALA A 63 12.61 -12.94 2.68
CA ALA A 63 12.57 -11.79 3.59
C ALA A 63 12.40 -10.43 2.88
N ARG A 64 12.87 -10.30 1.63
CA ARG A 64 12.74 -9.09 0.81
C ARG A 64 11.30 -8.69 0.51
N TYR A 65 10.34 -9.62 0.57
CA TYR A 65 8.94 -9.37 0.21
C TYR A 65 8.03 -9.12 1.42
N VAL A 66 8.49 -9.44 2.63
CA VAL A 66 7.73 -9.23 3.88
C VAL A 66 7.41 -7.75 4.14
N SER A 67 8.22 -6.84 3.60
CA SER A 67 7.99 -5.39 3.74
C SER A 67 6.97 -4.81 2.75
N ARG A 68 6.39 -5.62 1.83
CA ARG A 68 5.50 -5.16 0.76
C ARG A 68 4.14 -5.83 0.84
N PRO A 69 3.19 -5.28 1.61
CA PRO A 69 1.90 -5.92 1.91
C PRO A 69 1.10 -6.35 0.68
N LEU A 70 1.12 -5.52 -0.36
CA LEU A 70 0.35 -5.74 -1.58
C LEU A 70 0.88 -6.89 -2.43
N GLU A 71 2.19 -6.96 -2.56
CA GLU A 71 2.84 -8.04 -3.31
C GLU A 71 2.71 -9.37 -2.57
N GLU A 72 2.85 -9.34 -1.26
CA GLU A 72 2.63 -10.50 -0.38
C GLU A 72 1.19 -11.01 -0.50
N PHE A 73 0.19 -10.13 -0.43
CA PHE A 73 -1.22 -10.48 -0.62
C PHE A 73 -1.48 -11.15 -1.98
N ARG A 74 -0.93 -10.58 -3.08
CA ARG A 74 -1.05 -11.20 -4.41
C ARG A 74 -0.46 -12.60 -4.46
N ARG A 75 0.66 -12.83 -3.78
CA ARG A 75 1.32 -14.15 -3.69
C ARG A 75 0.49 -15.13 -2.86
N ILE A 76 -0.09 -14.67 -1.75
CA ILE A 76 -1.01 -15.47 -0.93
C ILE A 76 -2.19 -15.93 -1.78
N VAL A 77 -2.88 -15.01 -2.47
CA VAL A 77 -4.02 -15.36 -3.34
C VAL A 77 -3.64 -16.36 -4.41
N ARG A 78 -2.50 -16.18 -5.09
CA ARG A 78 -2.00 -17.14 -6.10
C ARG A 78 -1.65 -18.50 -5.48
N SER A 79 -1.04 -18.50 -4.30
CA SER A 79 -0.70 -19.73 -3.58
C SER A 79 -1.95 -20.50 -3.18
N CYS A 80 -2.98 -19.82 -2.65
CA CYS A 80 -4.24 -20.43 -2.29
C CYS A 80 -4.96 -20.98 -3.54
N ALA A 81 -4.97 -20.25 -4.66
CA ALA A 81 -5.54 -20.73 -5.91
C ALA A 81 -4.83 -21.99 -6.42
N LEU A 82 -3.48 -22.03 -6.41
CA LEU A 82 -2.72 -23.22 -6.78
C LEU A 82 -2.97 -24.39 -5.83
N GLY A 83 -3.07 -24.13 -4.52
CA GLY A 83 -3.41 -25.14 -3.52
C GLY A 83 -4.81 -25.74 -3.76
N LEU A 84 -5.77 -24.93 -4.17
CA LEU A 84 -7.09 -25.44 -4.58
C LEU A 84 -7.04 -26.29 -5.83
N VAL A 85 -6.25 -25.90 -6.84
CA VAL A 85 -6.06 -26.71 -8.04
C VAL A 85 -5.44 -28.04 -7.67
N MET A 86 -4.44 -28.07 -6.78
CA MET A 86 -3.84 -29.30 -6.27
C MET A 86 -4.87 -30.16 -5.54
N LEU A 87 -5.70 -29.57 -4.67
CA LEU A 87 -6.77 -30.26 -3.94
C LEU A 87 -7.83 -30.84 -4.90
N ALA A 88 -8.25 -30.06 -5.90
CA ALA A 88 -9.22 -30.49 -6.90
C ALA A 88 -8.67 -31.63 -7.77
N LEU A 89 -7.40 -31.56 -8.16
CA LEU A 89 -6.73 -32.61 -8.91
C LEU A 89 -6.61 -33.91 -8.08
N ALA A 90 -6.23 -33.80 -6.83
CA ALA A 90 -6.17 -34.95 -5.91
C ALA A 90 -7.57 -35.58 -5.72
N ALA A 91 -8.61 -34.75 -5.57
CA ALA A 91 -10.00 -35.22 -5.48
C ALA A 91 -10.46 -35.95 -6.76
N TYR A 92 -10.07 -35.42 -7.93
CA TYR A 92 -10.37 -36.05 -9.21
C TYR A 92 -9.70 -37.43 -9.37
N ILE A 93 -8.40 -37.51 -9.05
CA ILE A 93 -7.61 -38.76 -9.14
C ILE A 93 -8.15 -39.82 -8.17
N THR A 94 -8.50 -39.43 -6.95
CA THR A 94 -9.01 -40.34 -5.92
C THR A 94 -10.49 -40.65 -6.04
N LYS A 95 -11.17 -39.98 -7.00
CA LYS A 95 -12.63 -40.05 -7.21
C LYS A 95 -13.46 -39.69 -5.96
N ILE A 96 -12.92 -38.84 -5.09
CA ILE A 96 -13.57 -38.31 -3.90
C ILE A 96 -14.32 -37.03 -4.28
N SER A 97 -15.63 -36.98 -4.03
CA SER A 97 -16.44 -35.79 -4.29
C SER A 97 -16.25 -34.76 -3.16
N LEU A 98 -15.79 -33.58 -3.50
CA LEU A 98 -15.72 -32.44 -2.57
C LEU A 98 -16.89 -31.48 -2.81
N SER A 99 -17.48 -31.00 -1.74
CA SER A 99 -18.50 -29.94 -1.82
C SER A 99 -17.93 -28.67 -2.42
N ARG A 100 -18.63 -28.08 -3.40
CA ARG A 100 -18.24 -26.78 -3.99
C ARG A 100 -18.17 -25.67 -2.94
N VAL A 101 -19.08 -25.70 -1.97
CA VAL A 101 -19.10 -24.74 -0.85
C VAL A 101 -17.84 -24.90 -0.01
N LEU A 102 -17.43 -26.12 0.31
CA LEU A 102 -16.20 -26.39 1.05
C LEU A 102 -14.97 -25.82 0.34
N VAL A 103 -14.84 -26.03 -0.97
CA VAL A 103 -13.71 -25.51 -1.77
C VAL A 103 -13.66 -23.99 -1.72
N ILE A 104 -14.81 -23.32 -1.87
CA ILE A 104 -14.89 -21.85 -1.77
C ILE A 104 -14.52 -21.39 -0.36
N MET A 105 -15.02 -22.05 0.69
CA MET A 105 -14.73 -21.68 2.07
C MET A 105 -13.27 -21.91 2.44
N VAL A 106 -12.63 -22.99 1.94
CA VAL A 106 -11.18 -23.19 2.09
C VAL A 106 -10.39 -22.05 1.46
N PHE A 107 -10.76 -21.61 0.26
CA PHE A 107 -10.09 -20.48 -0.37
C PHE A 107 -10.22 -19.20 0.45
N LEU A 108 -11.44 -18.83 0.82
CA LEU A 108 -11.71 -17.59 1.54
C LEU A 108 -11.05 -17.57 2.91
N SER A 109 -11.16 -18.67 3.69
CA SER A 109 -10.53 -18.80 4.99
C SER A 109 -9.00 -18.81 4.90
N ALA A 110 -8.42 -19.51 3.91
CA ALA A 110 -6.95 -19.55 3.74
C ALA A 110 -6.41 -18.17 3.36
N VAL A 111 -7.02 -17.47 2.40
CA VAL A 111 -6.59 -16.11 2.05
C VAL A 111 -6.72 -15.17 3.24
N LEU A 112 -7.81 -15.23 3.98
CA LEU A 112 -8.06 -14.39 5.15
C LEU A 112 -7.04 -14.65 6.26
N LEU A 113 -6.92 -15.91 6.70
CA LEU A 113 -6.07 -16.28 7.84
C LEU A 113 -4.58 -16.09 7.55
N LEU A 114 -4.10 -16.46 6.35
CA LEU A 114 -2.73 -16.18 5.95
C LEU A 114 -2.44 -14.68 5.85
N THR A 115 -3.40 -13.88 5.41
CA THR A 115 -3.24 -12.42 5.35
C THR A 115 -3.15 -11.82 6.75
N ILE A 116 -3.98 -12.30 7.69
CA ILE A 116 -3.94 -11.88 9.10
C ILE A 116 -2.60 -12.28 9.74
N GLU A 117 -2.22 -13.54 9.58
CA GLU A 117 -0.96 -14.09 10.08
C GLU A 117 0.24 -13.26 9.60
N ARG A 118 0.33 -13.00 8.29
CA ARG A 118 1.38 -12.18 7.69
C ARG A 118 1.36 -10.73 8.19
N SER A 119 0.18 -10.18 8.44
CA SER A 119 0.06 -8.83 9.03
C SER A 119 0.61 -8.77 10.45
N ILE A 120 0.34 -9.80 11.26
CA ILE A 120 0.87 -9.93 12.63
C ILE A 120 2.38 -10.10 12.58
N ALA A 121 2.89 -11.03 11.76
CA ALA A 121 4.32 -11.28 11.60
C ALA A 121 5.07 -10.01 11.16
N ARG A 122 4.52 -9.26 10.20
CA ARG A 122 5.08 -8.00 9.73
C ARG A 122 5.16 -6.96 10.85
N THR A 123 4.08 -6.80 11.61
CA THR A 123 4.05 -5.86 12.75
C THR A 123 5.09 -6.23 13.80
N TYR A 124 5.24 -7.52 14.08
CA TYR A 124 6.25 -8.03 15.00
C TYR A 124 7.66 -7.73 14.49
N PHE A 125 7.98 -8.07 13.23
CA PHE A 125 9.30 -7.78 12.65
C PHE A 125 9.61 -6.29 12.56
N THR A 126 8.63 -5.47 12.22
CA THR A 126 8.79 -4.01 12.21
C THR A 126 9.16 -3.49 13.60
N ARG A 127 8.48 -3.96 14.65
CA ARG A 127 8.81 -3.57 16.04
C ARG A 127 10.20 -4.02 16.46
N MET A 128 10.62 -5.22 16.08
CA MET A 128 11.96 -5.74 16.36
C MET A 128 13.05 -4.88 15.66
N ARG A 129 12.82 -4.53 14.39
CA ARG A 129 13.74 -3.70 13.61
C ARG A 129 13.87 -2.27 14.17
N VAL A 130 12.78 -1.64 14.56
CA VAL A 130 12.79 -0.32 15.22
C VAL A 130 13.58 -0.37 16.55
N ARG A 131 13.66 -1.54 17.20
CA ARG A 131 14.49 -1.76 18.38
C ARG A 131 15.96 -2.13 18.07
N GLY A 132 16.37 -2.03 16.80
CA GLY A 132 17.72 -2.40 16.36
C GLY A 132 17.98 -3.91 16.26
N GLN A 133 16.93 -4.71 16.38
CA GLN A 133 17.05 -6.18 16.28
C GLN A 133 16.71 -6.63 14.85
N LEU A 134 17.29 -7.76 14.41
CA LEU A 134 17.07 -8.29 13.06
C LEU A 134 17.44 -7.30 11.94
N MET A 135 18.42 -6.44 12.21
CA MET A 135 18.99 -5.56 11.22
C MET A 135 19.99 -6.34 10.34
N ARG A 136 20.04 -5.95 9.08
CA ARG A 136 21.03 -6.46 8.12
C ARG A 136 22.13 -5.44 7.97
N PRO A 137 23.37 -5.71 8.41
CA PRO A 137 24.49 -4.81 8.21
C PRO A 137 24.82 -4.73 6.71
N VAL A 138 24.92 -3.52 6.18
CA VAL A 138 25.25 -3.23 4.78
C VAL A 138 26.33 -2.17 4.68
N VAL A 139 27.10 -2.21 3.58
CA VAL A 139 28.01 -1.17 3.16
C VAL A 139 27.42 -0.47 1.95
N VAL A 140 27.44 0.85 1.92
CA VAL A 140 27.05 1.66 0.76
C VAL A 140 28.31 2.00 -0.03
N VAL A 141 28.26 1.84 -1.35
CA VAL A 141 29.37 2.18 -2.25
C VAL A 141 28.97 3.35 -3.12
N GLY A 142 29.65 4.45 -2.98
CA GLY A 142 29.41 5.72 -3.65
C GLY A 142 29.64 6.90 -2.73
N ASP A 143 29.88 8.07 -3.32
CA ASP A 143 30.25 9.33 -2.66
C ASP A 143 29.47 10.54 -3.21
N ASN A 144 28.34 10.28 -3.83
CA ASN A 144 27.52 11.30 -4.44
C ASN A 144 26.17 11.48 -3.71
N ALA A 145 25.40 12.46 -4.14
CA ALA A 145 24.08 12.75 -3.58
C ALA A 145 23.12 11.55 -3.56
N GLU A 146 23.31 10.56 -4.46
CA GLU A 146 22.52 9.33 -4.45
C GLU A 146 22.91 8.42 -3.26
N ALA A 147 24.21 8.25 -3.01
CA ALA A 147 24.71 7.47 -1.88
C ALA A 147 24.28 8.10 -0.55
N ASP A 148 24.36 9.44 -0.43
CA ASP A 148 23.90 10.18 0.73
C ASP A 148 22.39 10.00 0.94
N ALA A 149 21.60 10.11 -0.12
CA ALA A 149 20.16 9.92 -0.05
C ALA A 149 19.77 8.49 0.36
N ILE A 150 20.50 7.46 -0.14
CA ILE A 150 20.30 6.07 0.26
C ILE A 150 20.62 5.91 1.75
N THR A 151 21.75 6.43 2.21
CA THR A 151 22.19 6.34 3.61
C THR A 151 21.18 7.01 4.53
N ALA A 152 20.83 8.26 4.26
CA ALA A 152 19.83 9.01 5.02
C ALA A 152 18.46 8.33 5.03
N MET A 153 18.03 7.74 3.89
CA MET A 153 16.78 6.97 3.79
C MET A 153 16.80 5.73 4.68
N LEU A 154 17.91 4.99 4.71
CA LEU A 154 18.03 3.78 5.53
C LEU A 154 18.08 4.11 7.02
N GLU A 155 18.80 5.15 7.42
CA GLU A 155 18.90 5.62 8.80
C GLU A 155 17.57 6.16 9.33
N SER A 156 16.85 6.93 8.52
CA SER A 156 15.55 7.48 8.90
C SER A 156 14.43 6.43 8.92
N ASN A 157 14.65 5.25 8.33
CA ASN A 157 13.65 4.19 8.19
C ASN A 157 14.13 2.82 8.72
N PRO A 158 14.39 2.66 10.03
CA PRO A 158 14.88 1.39 10.61
C PRO A 158 13.97 0.19 10.32
N HIS A 159 12.69 0.44 10.08
CA HIS A 159 11.71 -0.61 9.74
C HIS A 159 12.05 -1.35 8.44
N LEU A 160 12.87 -0.78 7.55
CA LEU A 160 13.38 -1.45 6.36
C LEU A 160 14.32 -2.61 6.71
N GLY A 161 14.95 -2.55 7.89
CA GLY A 161 15.80 -3.63 8.42
C GLY A 161 17.20 -3.63 7.86
N TYR A 162 17.72 -2.51 7.40
CA TYR A 162 19.11 -2.31 7.00
C TYR A 162 19.82 -1.41 8.02
N GLU A 163 21.07 -1.71 8.28
CA GLU A 163 21.97 -0.93 9.12
C GLU A 163 23.21 -0.59 8.30
N VAL A 164 23.39 0.68 7.98
CA VAL A 164 24.58 1.15 7.27
C VAL A 164 25.75 1.11 8.26
N ARG A 165 26.77 0.30 7.97
CA ARG A 165 27.97 0.14 8.79
C ARG A 165 29.14 0.94 8.29
N ASP A 166 29.19 1.17 6.97
CA ASP A 166 30.26 1.90 6.35
C ASP A 166 29.81 2.45 4.97
N VAL A 167 30.48 3.52 4.52
CA VAL A 167 30.31 4.09 3.19
C VAL A 167 31.66 4.15 2.51
N VAL A 168 31.78 3.49 1.36
CA VAL A 168 33.03 3.45 0.60
C VAL A 168 33.02 4.54 -0.46
N ASP A 169 33.91 5.49 -0.30
CA ASP A 169 34.15 6.59 -1.22
C ASP A 169 34.82 6.10 -2.52
N CYS A 170 34.37 6.61 -3.66
CA CYS A 170 34.84 6.29 -4.99
C CYS A 170 35.49 7.47 -5.74
N SER A 171 35.37 8.73 -5.25
CA SER A 171 35.69 9.97 -5.99
C SER A 171 37.17 10.24 -6.17
N GLU A 172 37.99 9.94 -5.20
CA GLU A 172 39.40 10.35 -5.20
C GLU A 172 40.33 9.47 -6.04
N ARG A 173 39.80 8.45 -6.76
CA ARG A 173 40.61 7.35 -7.30
C ARG A 173 41.00 7.48 -8.78
N GLY A 174 40.64 8.59 -9.42
CA GLY A 174 40.91 8.79 -10.84
C GLY A 174 40.13 7.83 -11.74
N THR A 175 40.56 7.70 -12.98
CA THR A 175 39.94 6.81 -13.96
C THR A 175 40.88 5.67 -14.34
N GLY A 176 40.31 4.49 -14.63
CA GLY A 176 41.03 3.36 -15.17
C GLY A 176 41.14 2.13 -14.24
N ARG A 177 41.89 1.12 -14.68
CA ARG A 177 41.95 -0.20 -14.06
C ARG A 177 42.41 -0.20 -12.58
N LEU A 178 43.28 0.74 -12.20
CA LEU A 178 43.75 0.84 -10.82
C LEU A 178 42.65 1.39 -9.88
N ALA A 179 41.86 2.35 -10.34
CA ALA A 179 40.70 2.86 -9.59
C ALA A 179 39.65 1.76 -9.35
N VAL A 180 39.35 0.96 -10.38
CA VAL A 180 38.46 -0.20 -10.26
C VAL A 180 38.94 -1.20 -9.21
N LEU A 181 40.24 -1.53 -9.26
CA LEU A 181 40.82 -2.49 -8.31
C LEU A 181 40.86 -1.96 -6.87
N SER A 182 41.14 -0.68 -6.66
CA SER A 182 41.14 -0.06 -5.35
C SER A 182 39.72 -0.03 -4.76
N THR A 183 38.71 0.35 -5.53
CA THR A 183 37.30 0.34 -5.07
C THR A 183 36.84 -1.05 -4.67
N VAL A 184 37.18 -2.07 -5.46
CA VAL A 184 36.84 -3.48 -5.13
C VAL A 184 37.53 -3.91 -3.83
N ARG A 185 38.82 -3.64 -3.68
CA ARG A 185 39.60 -3.99 -2.50
C ARG A 185 39.05 -3.32 -1.25
N ASP A 186 38.76 -2.04 -1.31
CA ASP A 186 38.33 -1.28 -0.15
C ASP A 186 36.88 -1.62 0.23
N THR A 187 36.04 -1.92 -0.76
CA THR A 187 34.68 -2.46 -0.49
C THR A 187 34.76 -3.82 0.21
N LEU A 188 35.64 -4.74 -0.23
CA LEU A 188 35.83 -6.02 0.44
C LEU A 188 36.40 -5.82 1.84
N ALA A 189 37.37 -4.93 2.04
CA ALA A 189 37.91 -4.62 3.34
C ALA A 189 36.85 -4.07 4.29
N ALA A 190 36.00 -3.16 3.83
CA ALA A 190 34.86 -2.65 4.59
C ALA A 190 33.84 -3.75 4.95
N VAL A 191 33.50 -4.63 4.01
CA VAL A 191 32.60 -5.76 4.26
C VAL A 191 33.17 -6.70 5.33
N HIS A 192 34.44 -7.05 5.23
CA HIS A 192 35.11 -7.95 6.20
C HIS A 192 35.27 -7.29 7.59
N ALA A 193 35.65 -5.99 7.63
CA ALA A 193 35.84 -5.26 8.88
C ALA A 193 34.52 -5.05 9.65
N THR A 194 33.44 -4.81 8.93
CA THR A 194 32.12 -4.53 9.52
C THR A 194 31.23 -5.76 9.69
N GLY A 195 31.61 -6.89 9.10
CA GLY A 195 30.78 -8.09 9.03
C GLY A 195 29.50 -7.88 8.23
N ALA A 196 29.52 -6.98 7.25
CA ALA A 196 28.35 -6.66 6.43
C ALA A 196 27.93 -7.88 5.60
N SER A 197 26.64 -8.15 5.57
CA SER A 197 26.05 -9.26 4.79
C SER A 197 25.55 -8.81 3.40
N GLY A 198 25.65 -7.53 3.10
CA GLY A 198 25.23 -6.96 1.82
C GLY A 198 25.92 -5.66 1.49
N VAL A 199 25.95 -5.34 0.20
CA VAL A 199 26.49 -4.09 -0.36
C VAL A 199 25.41 -3.45 -1.21
N ILE A 200 25.22 -2.14 -1.06
CA ILE A 200 24.34 -1.32 -1.89
C ILE A 200 25.21 -0.38 -2.71
N ILE A 201 25.17 -0.53 -4.03
CA ILE A 201 25.97 0.30 -4.96
C ILE A 201 25.09 1.44 -5.47
N ALA A 202 25.50 2.69 -5.24
CA ALA A 202 24.87 3.85 -5.84
C ALA A 202 25.19 3.87 -7.35
N ALA A 203 24.18 3.65 -8.19
CA ALA A 203 24.37 3.41 -9.63
C ALA A 203 24.97 4.62 -10.37
N THR A 204 24.78 5.82 -9.87
CA THR A 204 25.32 7.05 -10.47
C THR A 204 26.72 7.43 -9.96
N ALA A 205 27.16 6.80 -8.85
CA ALA A 205 28.47 7.06 -8.26
C ALA A 205 29.58 6.16 -8.85
N VAL A 206 29.20 5.03 -9.44
CA VAL A 206 30.12 4.00 -9.86
C VAL A 206 29.91 3.68 -11.34
N ASP A 207 31.01 3.69 -12.12
CA ASP A 207 30.94 3.34 -13.54
C ASP A 207 30.57 1.86 -13.73
N HIS A 208 30.15 1.51 -14.95
CA HIS A 208 29.63 0.17 -15.27
C HIS A 208 30.70 -0.93 -15.19
N GLU A 209 32.00 -0.61 -15.43
CA GLU A 209 33.08 -1.60 -15.33
C GLU A 209 33.34 -1.95 -13.87
N THR A 210 33.43 -0.95 -13.01
CA THR A 210 33.61 -1.09 -11.57
C THR A 210 32.40 -1.79 -10.95
N SER A 211 31.18 -1.40 -11.31
CA SER A 211 29.95 -2.04 -10.85
C SER A 211 29.91 -3.53 -11.21
N ASN A 212 30.20 -3.89 -12.46
CA ASN A 212 30.21 -5.27 -12.90
C ASN A 212 31.29 -6.10 -12.18
N ARG A 213 32.43 -5.51 -11.89
CA ARG A 213 33.53 -6.18 -11.16
C ARG A 213 33.19 -6.36 -9.69
N LEU A 214 32.63 -5.32 -9.04
CA LEU A 214 32.13 -5.40 -7.67
C LEU A 214 31.08 -6.50 -7.53
N ILE A 215 30.08 -6.53 -8.43
CA ILE A 215 29.03 -7.56 -8.40
C ILE A 215 29.62 -8.97 -8.47
N ARG A 216 30.57 -9.22 -9.39
CA ARG A 216 31.20 -10.54 -9.52
C ARG A 216 31.94 -10.93 -8.25
N VAL A 217 32.88 -10.08 -7.82
CA VAL A 217 33.74 -10.40 -6.68
C VAL A 217 32.91 -10.57 -5.38
N LEU A 218 31.97 -9.66 -5.11
CA LEU A 218 31.15 -9.74 -3.92
C LEU A 218 30.20 -10.95 -3.93
N THR A 219 29.64 -11.30 -5.10
CA THR A 219 28.80 -12.50 -5.21
C THR A 219 29.59 -13.79 -5.08
N ASP A 220 30.83 -13.84 -5.56
CA ASP A 220 31.71 -14.99 -5.36
C ASP A 220 32.06 -15.20 -3.86
N GLU A 221 32.18 -14.11 -3.09
CA GLU A 221 32.33 -14.12 -1.62
C GLU A 221 31.01 -14.39 -0.87
N GLY A 222 29.90 -14.61 -1.58
CA GLY A 222 28.59 -14.83 -0.96
C GLY A 222 27.92 -13.58 -0.39
N VAL A 223 28.44 -12.39 -0.67
CA VAL A 223 27.87 -11.10 -0.23
C VAL A 223 26.71 -10.72 -1.14
N HIS A 224 25.60 -10.29 -0.54
CA HIS A 224 24.46 -9.82 -1.32
C HIS A 224 24.73 -8.44 -1.90
N VAL A 225 24.55 -8.28 -3.20
CA VAL A 225 24.71 -6.99 -3.88
C VAL A 225 23.35 -6.46 -4.35
N GLU A 226 23.09 -5.21 -4.03
CA GLU A 226 21.93 -4.44 -4.50
C GLU A 226 22.45 -3.23 -5.27
N LEU A 227 21.91 -3.01 -6.46
CA LEU A 227 22.22 -1.83 -7.26
C LEU A 227 21.03 -0.87 -7.15
N SER A 228 21.29 0.38 -6.82
CA SER A 228 20.24 1.39 -6.78
C SER A 228 19.71 1.74 -8.17
N SER A 229 18.63 2.46 -8.20
CA SER A 229 18.04 2.97 -9.43
C SER A 229 17.68 4.43 -9.24
N THR A 230 17.95 5.27 -10.21
CA THR A 230 17.55 6.69 -10.24
C THR A 230 16.04 6.88 -10.36
N LEU A 231 15.28 5.78 -10.53
CA LEU A 231 13.83 5.82 -10.65
C LEU A 231 13.18 5.96 -9.27
N VAL A 232 12.78 7.16 -8.93
CA VAL A 232 12.07 7.48 -7.69
C VAL A 232 10.56 7.42 -7.94
N ASP A 233 9.79 6.97 -6.93
CA ASP A 233 8.31 6.95 -6.92
C ASP A 233 7.64 6.12 -8.05
N ILE A 234 8.38 5.22 -8.68
CA ILE A 234 7.82 4.23 -9.61
C ILE A 234 7.61 2.90 -8.89
N ALA A 235 6.37 2.42 -8.89
CA ALA A 235 6.05 1.15 -8.24
C ALA A 235 6.75 -0.02 -8.94
N ILE A 236 7.40 -0.88 -8.15
CA ILE A 236 8.21 -2.01 -8.63
C ILE A 236 7.44 -2.95 -9.55
N HIS A 237 6.13 -3.13 -9.33
CA HIS A 237 5.33 -3.97 -10.21
C HIS A 237 5.22 -3.44 -11.65
N ARG A 238 5.61 -2.19 -11.88
CA ARG A 238 5.70 -1.56 -13.21
C ARG A 238 7.09 -1.73 -13.84
N LEU A 239 8.09 -2.08 -13.04
CA LEU A 239 9.46 -2.25 -13.50
C LEU A 239 9.66 -3.71 -13.93
N VAL A 240 10.04 -3.90 -15.18
CA VAL A 240 10.38 -5.22 -15.73
C VAL A 240 11.76 -5.14 -16.33
N VAL A 241 12.68 -5.95 -15.79
CA VAL A 241 14.01 -6.07 -16.40
C VAL A 241 13.89 -6.96 -17.63
N ARG A 242 14.33 -6.46 -18.78
CA ARG A 242 14.36 -7.17 -20.05
C ARG A 242 15.76 -7.15 -20.64
N PRO A 243 16.23 -8.24 -21.24
CA PRO A 243 17.48 -8.21 -21.99
C PRO A 243 17.28 -7.44 -23.29
N LEU A 244 18.19 -6.48 -23.55
CA LEU A 244 18.35 -5.85 -24.86
C LEU A 244 19.76 -6.21 -25.36
N GLY A 245 19.89 -7.30 -26.11
CA GLY A 245 21.16 -7.88 -26.41
C GLY A 245 21.89 -8.37 -25.15
N ARG A 246 23.04 -7.77 -24.85
CA ARG A 246 23.82 -8.07 -23.62
C ARG A 246 23.53 -7.15 -22.47
N MET A 247 22.67 -6.14 -22.64
CA MET A 247 22.37 -5.13 -21.61
C MET A 247 21.01 -5.42 -20.97
N PRO A 248 20.91 -5.48 -19.64
CA PRO A 248 19.62 -5.48 -18.96
C PRO A 248 19.03 -4.06 -19.00
N VAL A 249 17.81 -3.93 -19.52
CA VAL A 249 17.09 -2.66 -19.59
C VAL A 249 15.85 -2.72 -18.68
N MET A 250 15.62 -1.69 -17.91
CA MET A 250 14.40 -1.55 -17.12
C MET A 250 13.28 -0.97 -17.99
N TYR A 251 12.26 -1.79 -18.26
CA TYR A 251 11.06 -1.38 -18.96
C TYR A 251 10.01 -0.92 -17.93
N VAL A 252 9.56 0.33 -18.05
CA VAL A 252 8.49 0.89 -17.20
C VAL A 252 7.14 0.65 -17.87
N GLN A 253 6.33 -0.22 -17.29
CA GLN A 253 5.01 -0.51 -17.83
C GLN A 253 4.08 0.70 -17.68
N PRO A 254 3.35 1.09 -18.76
CA PRO A 254 2.38 2.18 -18.68
C PRO A 254 1.20 1.82 -17.76
N VAL A 255 0.67 2.84 -17.05
CA VAL A 255 -0.53 2.66 -16.24
C VAL A 255 -1.75 2.50 -17.14
N GLN A 256 -2.40 1.36 -17.07
CA GLN A 256 -3.60 1.08 -17.87
C GLN A 256 -4.83 1.70 -17.19
N ARG A 257 -5.18 2.92 -17.63
CA ARG A 257 -6.36 3.68 -17.15
C ARG A 257 -7.60 3.50 -18.04
N SER A 258 -7.56 2.54 -18.97
CA SER A 258 -8.63 2.25 -19.92
C SER A 258 -8.96 0.76 -19.97
N GLY A 259 -9.93 0.39 -20.78
CA GLY A 259 -10.32 -1.00 -20.99
C GLY A 259 -11.05 -1.64 -19.80
N TRP A 260 -10.86 -2.94 -19.61
CA TRP A 260 -11.57 -3.72 -18.59
C TRP A 260 -11.24 -3.27 -17.15
N ARG A 261 -10.00 -2.83 -16.89
CA ARG A 261 -9.58 -2.35 -15.57
C ARG A 261 -10.33 -1.09 -15.13
N ALA A 262 -10.54 -0.15 -16.06
CA ALA A 262 -11.34 1.06 -15.79
C ALA A 262 -12.80 0.71 -15.52
N ARG A 263 -13.36 -0.27 -16.26
CA ARG A 263 -14.73 -0.77 -16.03
C ARG A 263 -14.84 -1.46 -14.66
N ALA A 264 -13.89 -2.33 -14.33
CA ALA A 264 -13.84 -3.00 -13.03
C ALA A 264 -13.74 -2.00 -11.87
N LYS A 265 -12.87 -0.95 -12.00
CA LYS A 265 -12.82 0.14 -11.04
C LYS A 265 -14.17 0.83 -10.90
N ARG A 266 -14.82 1.17 -12.01
CA ARG A 266 -16.12 1.83 -11.98
C ARG A 266 -17.20 0.99 -11.32
N SER A 267 -17.22 -0.32 -11.60
CA SER A 267 -18.14 -1.26 -10.95
C SER A 267 -17.89 -1.35 -9.45
N LEU A 268 -16.62 -1.42 -9.04
CA LEU A 268 -16.24 -1.40 -7.62
C LEU A 268 -16.66 -0.08 -6.94
N ASP A 269 -16.36 1.06 -7.56
CA ASP A 269 -16.75 2.38 -7.05
C ASP A 269 -18.28 2.48 -6.86
N LEU A 270 -19.07 2.06 -7.86
CA LEU A 270 -20.53 2.05 -7.78
C LEU A 270 -21.05 1.11 -6.70
N PHE A 271 -20.54 -0.11 -6.63
CA PHE A 271 -20.95 -1.09 -5.65
C PHE A 271 -20.69 -0.60 -4.22
N VAL A 272 -19.48 -0.14 -3.94
CA VAL A 272 -19.11 0.34 -2.61
C VAL A 272 -19.86 1.63 -2.26
N ALA A 273 -20.02 2.56 -3.22
CA ALA A 273 -20.73 3.82 -2.99
C ALA A 273 -22.23 3.58 -2.77
N ALA A 274 -22.88 2.73 -3.57
CA ALA A 274 -24.30 2.44 -3.43
C ALA A 274 -24.62 1.70 -2.12
N LEU A 275 -23.84 0.66 -1.81
CA LEU A 275 -23.97 -0.08 -0.54
C LEU A 275 -23.71 0.84 0.66
N GLY A 276 -22.64 1.63 0.61
CA GLY A 276 -22.29 2.59 1.65
C GLY A 276 -23.39 3.64 1.84
N PHE A 277 -23.90 4.21 0.74
CA PHE A 277 -24.98 5.21 0.79
C PHE A 277 -26.25 4.63 1.41
N LEU A 278 -26.64 3.40 1.04
CA LEU A 278 -27.79 2.70 1.61
C LEU A 278 -27.62 2.47 3.10
N MET A 279 -26.49 1.94 3.54
CA MET A 279 -26.21 1.65 4.95
C MET A 279 -26.14 2.92 5.83
N ILE A 280 -25.64 4.02 5.27
CA ILE A 280 -25.41 5.27 6.00
C ILE A 280 -26.63 6.21 5.93
N SER A 281 -27.61 5.94 5.04
CA SER A 281 -28.78 6.81 4.85
C SER A 281 -29.55 7.14 6.16
N PRO A 282 -29.75 6.21 7.13
CA PRO A 282 -30.39 6.57 8.40
C PRO A 282 -29.57 7.58 9.21
N LEU A 283 -28.22 7.40 9.22
CA LEU A 283 -27.32 8.32 9.89
C LEU A 283 -27.34 9.70 9.25
N LEU A 284 -27.38 9.78 7.91
CA LEU A 284 -27.50 11.05 7.18
C LEU A 284 -28.80 11.77 7.50
N LEU A 285 -29.90 11.04 7.67
CA LEU A 285 -31.19 11.61 8.08
C LEU A 285 -31.12 12.24 9.48
N VAL A 286 -30.56 11.50 10.45
CA VAL A 286 -30.36 12.00 11.81
C VAL A 286 -29.45 13.23 11.81
N ALA A 287 -28.34 13.19 11.06
CA ALA A 287 -27.42 14.32 10.92
C ALA A 287 -28.11 15.55 10.28
N ALA A 288 -28.97 15.33 9.29
CA ALA A 288 -29.74 16.39 8.63
C ALA A 288 -30.70 17.11 9.59
N ILE A 289 -31.40 16.35 10.44
CA ILE A 289 -32.28 16.90 11.48
C ILE A 289 -31.44 17.68 12.48
N ALA A 290 -30.35 17.11 12.99
CA ALA A 290 -29.46 17.78 13.96
C ALA A 290 -28.90 19.10 13.41
N ILE A 291 -28.47 19.16 12.16
CA ILE A 291 -28.01 20.39 11.49
C ILE A 291 -29.10 21.46 11.44
N LYS A 292 -30.34 21.07 11.15
CA LYS A 292 -31.48 22.01 11.09
C LYS A 292 -31.83 22.57 12.45
N LEU A 293 -31.67 21.80 13.51
CA LEU A 293 -31.90 22.23 14.89
C LEU A 293 -30.79 23.13 15.41
N ASP A 294 -29.53 22.88 15.00
CA ASP A 294 -28.34 23.61 15.47
C ASP A 294 -28.16 24.99 14.79
N SER A 295 -28.55 25.13 13.51
CA SER A 295 -28.33 26.38 12.78
C SER A 295 -29.29 26.57 11.60
N LYS A 296 -29.65 27.83 11.30
CA LYS A 296 -30.48 28.20 10.14
C LYS A 296 -29.73 28.00 8.81
N GLY A 297 -30.42 27.54 7.76
CA GLY A 297 -29.86 27.42 6.41
C GLY A 297 -29.99 26.01 5.78
N PRO A 298 -29.38 25.73 4.62
CA PRO A 298 -29.49 24.45 3.94
C PRO A 298 -28.72 23.35 4.67
N ILE A 299 -29.15 22.08 4.55
CA ILE A 299 -28.49 20.92 5.15
C ILE A 299 -27.19 20.59 4.42
N LEU A 300 -27.21 20.69 3.09
CA LEU A 300 -26.08 20.39 2.23
C LEU A 300 -25.31 21.67 1.89
N PHE A 301 -24.01 21.60 2.02
CA PHE A 301 -23.05 22.56 1.50
C PHE A 301 -22.52 22.05 0.16
N LYS A 302 -22.44 22.92 -0.83
CA LYS A 302 -21.96 22.61 -2.17
C LYS A 302 -20.79 23.53 -2.48
N GLN A 303 -19.66 22.95 -2.86
CA GLN A 303 -18.45 23.70 -3.18
C GLN A 303 -17.88 23.23 -4.51
N GLU A 304 -17.48 24.19 -5.35
CA GLU A 304 -16.81 23.87 -6.61
C GLU A 304 -15.41 23.36 -6.38
N ARG A 305 -15.09 22.27 -7.05
CA ARG A 305 -13.81 21.57 -6.98
C ARG A 305 -13.36 21.12 -8.37
N LEU A 306 -12.04 20.89 -8.51
CA LEU A 306 -11.45 20.37 -9.72
C LEU A 306 -11.64 18.85 -9.80
N GLY A 307 -12.20 18.41 -10.90
CA GLY A 307 -12.34 17.00 -11.27
C GLY A 307 -11.32 16.57 -12.33
N ARG A 308 -11.56 15.41 -12.93
CA ARG A 308 -10.70 14.89 -14.00
C ARG A 308 -10.60 15.84 -15.18
N GLY A 309 -9.36 16.11 -15.63
CA GLY A 309 -9.08 17.03 -16.73
C GLY A 309 -9.35 18.50 -16.39
N GLY A 310 -9.38 18.86 -15.10
CA GLY A 310 -9.62 20.24 -14.64
C GLY A 310 -11.11 20.67 -14.73
N LYS A 311 -12.03 19.76 -15.04
CA LYS A 311 -13.47 20.07 -15.10
C LYS A 311 -14.01 20.36 -13.71
N LEU A 312 -14.72 21.49 -13.57
CA LEU A 312 -15.36 21.85 -12.31
C LEU A 312 -16.57 20.95 -12.03
N PHE A 313 -16.72 20.57 -10.78
CA PHE A 313 -17.91 19.87 -10.28
C PHE A 313 -18.22 20.32 -8.84
N LYS A 314 -19.45 20.07 -8.38
CA LYS A 314 -19.87 20.45 -7.03
C LYS A 314 -19.74 19.27 -6.08
N VAL A 315 -18.81 19.35 -5.15
CA VAL A 315 -18.71 18.42 -4.03
C VAL A 315 -19.84 18.64 -3.05
N LEU A 316 -20.47 17.56 -2.60
CA LEU A 316 -21.55 17.57 -1.62
C LEU A 316 -20.99 17.26 -0.23
N LYS A 317 -21.28 18.13 0.74
CA LYS A 317 -20.97 17.91 2.17
C LYS A 317 -22.18 18.26 3.02
N LEU A 318 -22.26 17.71 4.24
CA LEU A 318 -23.16 18.24 5.24
C LEU A 318 -22.62 19.59 5.74
N ARG A 319 -23.52 20.53 6.00
CA ARG A 319 -23.13 21.83 6.54
C ARG A 319 -22.65 21.70 7.96
N THR A 320 -21.39 22.08 8.21
CA THR A 320 -20.74 22.05 9.53
C THR A 320 -20.36 23.44 10.04
N MET A 321 -20.57 24.48 9.21
CA MET A 321 -20.25 25.85 9.54
C MET A 321 -21.51 26.75 9.52
N VAL A 322 -21.44 27.89 10.19
CA VAL A 322 -22.47 28.91 10.19
C VAL A 322 -22.64 29.51 8.78
N GLN A 323 -23.80 30.11 8.51
CA GLN A 323 -24.05 30.77 7.25
C GLN A 323 -23.09 31.96 7.07
N GLY A 324 -22.52 32.13 5.85
CA GLY A 324 -21.55 33.20 5.58
C GLY A 324 -20.12 32.91 6.07
N ALA A 325 -19.81 31.66 6.43
CA ALA A 325 -18.48 31.26 6.93
C ALA A 325 -17.34 31.49 5.92
N GLU A 326 -17.62 31.50 4.61
CA GLU A 326 -16.62 31.77 3.58
C GLU A 326 -16.13 33.22 3.59
N ALA A 327 -17.04 34.18 3.83
CA ALA A 327 -16.65 35.59 3.97
C ALA A 327 -15.72 35.84 5.14
N LYS A 328 -15.92 35.12 6.26
CA LYS A 328 -15.07 35.19 7.45
C LYS A 328 -13.70 34.49 7.28
N LEU A 329 -13.47 33.79 6.18
CA LEU A 329 -12.18 33.11 5.95
C LEU A 329 -11.04 34.12 5.76
N LEU A 330 -11.33 35.27 5.14
CA LEU A 330 -10.32 36.29 4.89
C LEU A 330 -9.75 36.86 6.18
N ASP A 331 -10.61 37.04 7.21
CA ASP A 331 -10.22 37.58 8.53
C ASP A 331 -9.39 36.55 9.32
N LEU A 332 -9.55 35.26 9.03
CA LEU A 332 -8.89 34.18 9.76
C LEU A 332 -7.64 33.63 9.08
N ARG A 333 -7.24 34.18 7.92
CA ARG A 333 -6.04 33.70 7.19
C ARG A 333 -4.73 33.79 8.01
N GLY A 334 -4.65 34.77 8.90
CA GLY A 334 -3.49 34.93 9.80
C GLY A 334 -3.30 33.82 10.81
N ASP A 335 -4.38 33.09 11.13
CA ASP A 335 -4.39 32.01 12.12
C ASP A 335 -4.27 30.60 11.46
N ASN A 336 -3.76 30.52 10.24
CA ASN A 336 -3.57 29.25 9.53
C ASN A 336 -2.50 28.39 10.21
N GLU A 337 -2.87 27.17 10.62
CA GLU A 337 -1.98 26.18 11.24
C GLU A 337 -1.38 25.18 10.21
N ALA A 338 -1.75 25.28 8.93
CA ALA A 338 -1.24 24.39 7.88
C ALA A 338 -0.18 25.06 7.00
N ASP A 339 0.76 24.26 6.51
CA ASP A 339 1.72 24.67 5.50
C ASP A 339 1.08 24.70 4.09
N GLY A 340 1.55 25.63 3.25
CA GLY A 340 1.11 25.76 1.86
C GLY A 340 -0.31 26.32 1.68
N PRO A 341 -0.98 26.01 0.53
CA PRO A 341 -2.26 26.61 0.14
C PRO A 341 -3.48 26.12 0.94
N LEU A 342 -3.28 25.16 1.84
CA LEU A 342 -4.35 24.59 2.65
C LEU A 342 -4.63 25.47 3.87
N PHE A 343 -5.91 25.82 4.10
CA PHE A 343 -6.31 26.47 5.34
C PHE A 343 -6.75 25.43 6.38
N LYS A 344 -6.14 25.45 7.56
CA LYS A 344 -6.48 24.58 8.68
C LYS A 344 -6.35 25.34 10.00
N MET A 345 -7.37 25.22 10.84
CA MET A 345 -7.42 25.82 12.15
C MET A 345 -8.10 24.84 13.12
N ARG A 346 -7.44 24.51 14.23
CA ARG A 346 -7.92 23.50 15.19
C ARG A 346 -9.24 23.94 15.87
N ASN A 347 -9.34 25.20 16.25
CA ASN A 347 -10.53 25.78 16.90
C ASN A 347 -11.20 26.82 16.01
N ASP A 348 -11.66 26.42 14.83
CA ASP A 348 -12.31 27.29 13.87
C ASP A 348 -13.67 27.82 14.43
N PRO A 349 -13.81 29.15 14.70
CA PRO A 349 -15.01 29.72 15.30
C PRO A 349 -16.24 29.65 14.37
N ARG A 350 -16.05 29.35 13.08
CA ARG A 350 -17.12 29.19 12.10
C ARG A 350 -17.86 27.86 12.27
N VAL A 351 -17.26 26.88 12.95
CA VAL A 351 -17.79 25.52 13.09
C VAL A 351 -18.89 25.47 14.15
N THR A 352 -20.08 24.98 13.80
CA THR A 352 -21.21 24.80 14.72
C THR A 352 -20.96 23.65 15.72
N ARG A 353 -21.79 23.54 16.77
CA ARG A 353 -21.66 22.46 17.76
C ARG A 353 -21.84 21.07 17.14
N VAL A 354 -22.91 20.91 16.36
CA VAL A 354 -23.18 19.68 15.60
C VAL A 354 -22.10 19.47 14.52
N GLY A 355 -21.69 20.56 13.84
CA GLY A 355 -20.63 20.52 12.84
C GLY A 355 -19.31 19.97 13.36
N ARG A 356 -18.91 20.30 14.59
CA ARG A 356 -17.71 19.77 15.24
C ARG A 356 -17.79 18.25 15.42
N LEU A 357 -18.96 17.73 15.82
CA LEU A 357 -19.16 16.29 15.93
C LEU A 357 -19.11 15.59 14.57
N LEU A 358 -19.77 16.15 13.56
CA LEU A 358 -19.78 15.58 12.21
C LEU A 358 -18.37 15.52 11.60
N ARG A 359 -17.57 16.59 11.74
CA ARG A 359 -16.17 16.63 11.29
C ARG A 359 -15.30 15.62 12.01
N LYS A 360 -15.46 15.50 13.33
CA LYS A 360 -14.71 14.56 14.16
C LYS A 360 -14.81 13.11 13.69
N PHE A 361 -15.95 12.74 13.08
CA PHE A 361 -16.19 11.39 12.53
C PHE A 361 -16.20 11.36 11.01
N SER A 362 -15.85 12.47 10.33
CA SER A 362 -15.91 12.61 8.87
C SER A 362 -17.29 12.30 8.27
N ILE A 363 -18.36 12.45 9.07
CA ILE A 363 -19.74 12.22 8.64
C ILE A 363 -20.17 13.29 7.63
N ASP A 364 -19.60 14.49 7.76
CA ASP A 364 -19.87 15.61 6.85
C ASP A 364 -19.46 15.34 5.39
N GLU A 365 -18.53 14.42 5.17
CA GLU A 365 -18.06 14.05 3.82
C GLU A 365 -18.86 12.90 3.18
N LEU A 366 -19.72 12.20 3.94
CA LEU A 366 -20.47 11.05 3.45
C LEU A 366 -21.42 11.35 2.26
N PRO A 367 -22.02 12.57 2.10
CA PRO A 367 -22.79 12.89 0.90
C PRO A 367 -21.98 12.84 -0.41
N GLN A 368 -20.65 12.85 -0.36
CA GLN A 368 -19.78 12.65 -1.52
C GLN A 368 -19.96 11.26 -2.17
N LEU A 369 -20.49 10.26 -1.46
CA LEU A 369 -20.89 8.98 -2.06
C LEU A 369 -21.86 9.19 -3.24
N TRP A 370 -22.71 10.22 -3.19
CA TRP A 370 -23.58 10.61 -4.30
C TRP A 370 -22.76 11.15 -5.49
N ASN A 371 -21.69 11.90 -5.24
CA ASN A 371 -20.78 12.34 -6.31
C ASN A 371 -20.10 11.15 -7.01
N VAL A 372 -19.77 10.07 -6.23
CA VAL A 372 -19.25 8.83 -6.83
C VAL A 372 -20.30 8.15 -7.70
N ILE A 373 -21.55 8.04 -7.22
CA ILE A 373 -22.66 7.47 -7.99
C ILE A 373 -22.88 8.28 -9.29
N ARG A 374 -22.84 9.60 -9.23
CA ARG A 374 -22.95 10.50 -10.39
C ARG A 374 -21.74 10.47 -11.32
N ASN A 375 -20.67 9.80 -10.97
CA ASN A 375 -19.45 9.70 -11.75
C ASN A 375 -18.56 10.97 -11.76
N ASP A 376 -18.81 11.92 -10.87
CA ASP A 376 -17.97 13.10 -10.67
C ASP A 376 -16.69 12.74 -9.90
N MET A 377 -16.80 11.79 -8.98
CA MET A 377 -15.73 11.27 -8.11
C MET A 377 -15.56 9.76 -8.23
N SER A 378 -14.54 9.26 -7.58
CA SER A 378 -14.24 7.85 -7.33
C SER A 378 -14.22 7.57 -5.82
N MET A 379 -14.31 6.31 -5.40
CA MET A 379 -14.06 5.96 -4.00
C MET A 379 -12.62 6.30 -3.60
N VAL A 380 -11.66 5.99 -4.46
CA VAL A 380 -10.23 6.23 -4.23
C VAL A 380 -9.65 7.12 -5.33
N GLY A 381 -8.95 8.16 -4.92
CA GLY A 381 -8.29 9.12 -5.82
C GLY A 381 -7.62 10.27 -5.05
N PRO A 382 -6.97 11.20 -5.75
CA PRO A 382 -6.49 12.45 -5.17
C PRO A 382 -7.62 13.24 -4.50
N ARG A 383 -7.30 14.01 -3.46
CA ARG A 383 -8.28 14.90 -2.83
C ARG A 383 -8.79 15.92 -3.87
N PRO A 384 -10.11 16.18 -3.94
CA PRO A 384 -10.65 17.21 -4.83
C PRO A 384 -10.16 18.60 -4.41
N ALA A 385 -9.34 19.24 -5.24
CA ALA A 385 -8.72 20.52 -4.97
C ALA A 385 -9.66 21.70 -5.28
N LEU A 386 -9.45 22.83 -4.61
CA LEU A 386 -10.09 24.10 -4.95
C LEU A 386 -9.48 24.68 -6.24
N PRO A 387 -10.24 25.40 -7.05
CA PRO A 387 -9.67 26.10 -8.20
C PRO A 387 -8.57 27.11 -7.82
N SER A 388 -8.68 27.74 -6.64
CA SER A 388 -7.67 28.65 -6.11
C SER A 388 -6.35 27.96 -5.73
N GLU A 389 -6.40 26.71 -5.29
CA GLU A 389 -5.19 25.93 -4.98
C GLU A 389 -4.35 25.66 -6.24
N MET A 390 -4.98 25.55 -7.41
CA MET A 390 -4.31 25.26 -8.69
C MET A 390 -3.32 26.34 -9.12
N VAL A 391 -3.53 27.59 -8.70
CA VAL A 391 -2.66 28.73 -9.06
C VAL A 391 -1.27 28.56 -8.42
N GLU A 392 -1.20 27.89 -7.27
CA GLU A 392 0.03 27.68 -6.50
C GLU A 392 0.72 26.33 -6.85
N TRP A 393 0.16 25.57 -7.80
CA TRP A 393 0.71 24.27 -8.16
C TRP A 393 1.94 24.37 -9.07
N GLY A 394 2.97 23.61 -8.74
CA GLY A 394 4.05 23.31 -9.67
C GLY A 394 3.57 22.53 -10.89
N ALA A 395 4.39 22.50 -11.94
CA ALA A 395 4.03 21.85 -13.22
C ALA A 395 3.62 20.37 -13.04
N ASP A 396 4.29 19.66 -12.15
CA ASP A 396 4.05 18.22 -11.94
C ASP A 396 2.73 17.92 -11.25
N LEU A 397 2.27 18.80 -10.35
CA LEU A 397 1.07 18.58 -9.55
C LEU A 397 -0.21 18.56 -10.40
N HIS A 398 -0.21 19.17 -11.59
CA HIS A 398 -1.29 19.05 -12.58
C HIS A 398 -1.53 17.59 -13.01
N GLY A 399 -0.52 16.73 -12.83
CA GLY A 399 -0.63 15.28 -13.06
C GLY A 399 -1.76 14.61 -12.27
N ARG A 400 -2.15 15.14 -11.12
CA ARG A 400 -3.27 14.62 -10.30
C ARG A 400 -4.63 14.70 -11.00
N LEU A 401 -4.81 15.64 -11.93
CA LEU A 401 -6.04 15.81 -12.71
C LEU A 401 -6.22 14.73 -13.80
N ARG A 402 -5.25 13.87 -14.03
CA ARG A 402 -5.37 12.74 -14.98
C ARG A 402 -6.40 11.69 -14.56
N VAL A 403 -6.80 11.68 -13.29
CA VAL A 403 -7.80 10.75 -12.72
C VAL A 403 -8.91 11.53 -12.03
N LYS A 404 -10.01 10.83 -11.67
CA LYS A 404 -11.07 11.43 -10.85
C LYS A 404 -10.59 11.60 -9.42
N PRO A 405 -11.00 12.67 -8.73
CA PRO A 405 -10.77 12.82 -7.31
C PRO A 405 -11.50 11.75 -6.50
N GLY A 406 -10.97 11.41 -5.33
CA GLY A 406 -11.50 10.39 -4.45
C GLY A 406 -12.16 10.94 -3.19
N ILE A 407 -13.05 10.15 -2.59
CA ILE A 407 -13.51 10.38 -1.20
C ILE A 407 -12.37 10.08 -0.24
N THR A 408 -11.63 9.01 -0.51
CA THR A 408 -10.39 8.67 0.19
C THR A 408 -9.22 8.62 -0.78
N GLY A 409 -8.01 8.72 -0.27
CA GLY A 409 -6.79 8.73 -1.07
C GLY A 409 -5.58 8.24 -0.31
N MET A 410 -4.47 8.10 -1.01
CA MET A 410 -3.25 7.54 -0.44
C MET A 410 -2.70 8.39 0.70
N TRP A 411 -2.65 9.71 0.55
CA TRP A 411 -2.19 10.61 1.60
C TRP A 411 -3.09 10.54 2.85
N GLN A 412 -4.42 10.38 2.68
CA GLN A 412 -5.39 10.31 3.79
C GLN A 412 -5.19 9.08 4.68
N VAL A 413 -4.64 7.99 4.14
CA VAL A 413 -4.39 6.75 4.88
C VAL A 413 -2.93 6.55 5.29
N SER A 414 -2.00 7.39 4.79
CA SER A 414 -0.55 7.24 5.02
C SER A 414 0.03 8.23 6.06
N GLY A 415 -0.58 9.39 6.31
CA GLY A 415 0.00 10.36 7.25
C GLY A 415 -0.91 11.50 7.70
N ARG A 416 -1.96 11.80 6.98
CA ARG A 416 -2.96 12.87 7.24
C ARG A 416 -2.39 14.20 7.79
N SER A 417 -2.44 14.40 9.11
CA SER A 417 -2.21 15.70 9.76
C SER A 417 -0.75 16.06 9.98
N ASN A 418 0.16 15.09 9.93
CA ASN A 418 1.59 15.28 10.22
C ASN A 418 2.46 15.27 8.96
N SER A 419 1.84 15.16 7.78
CA SER A 419 2.55 15.17 6.51
C SER A 419 2.71 16.61 6.02
N SER A 420 3.88 16.94 5.47
CA SER A 420 4.14 18.20 4.78
C SER A 420 3.29 18.32 3.52
N PHE A 421 3.22 19.53 2.94
CA PHE A 421 2.55 19.72 1.65
C PHE A 421 3.24 18.92 0.53
N GLU A 422 4.56 18.79 0.58
CA GLU A 422 5.36 17.97 -0.35
C GLU A 422 4.97 16.47 -0.27
N ASP A 423 4.77 15.93 0.94
CA ASP A 423 4.29 14.56 1.12
C ASP A 423 2.90 14.36 0.51
N TYR A 424 2.01 15.35 0.68
CA TYR A 424 0.68 15.34 0.10
C TYR A 424 0.75 15.29 -1.44
N GLU A 425 1.58 16.13 -2.06
CA GLU A 425 1.82 16.15 -3.50
C GLU A 425 2.35 14.80 -3.99
N ARG A 426 3.38 14.30 -3.32
CA ARG A 426 4.05 13.04 -3.65
C ARG A 426 3.09 11.85 -3.57
N PHE A 427 2.27 11.74 -2.53
CA PHE A 427 1.32 10.65 -2.39
C PHE A 427 0.22 10.67 -3.47
N ASP A 428 -0.28 11.85 -3.83
CA ASP A 428 -1.30 11.98 -4.86
C ASP A 428 -0.72 11.64 -6.25
N LEU A 429 0.48 12.12 -6.58
CA LEU A 429 1.16 11.79 -7.84
C LEU A 429 1.55 10.30 -7.89
N TYR A 430 2.08 9.77 -6.78
CA TYR A 430 2.39 8.35 -6.69
C TYR A 430 1.17 7.47 -6.96
N TYR A 431 0.01 7.80 -6.38
CA TYR A 431 -1.22 7.08 -6.64
C TYR A 431 -1.61 7.13 -8.13
N VAL A 432 -1.56 8.32 -8.73
CA VAL A 432 -1.91 8.50 -10.15
C VAL A 432 -0.97 7.70 -11.05
N ASP A 433 0.32 7.74 -10.76
CA ASP A 433 1.33 7.10 -11.61
C ASP A 433 1.50 5.60 -11.36
N ASN A 434 0.95 5.09 -10.25
CA ASN A 434 1.07 3.68 -9.88
C ASN A 434 -0.29 3.02 -9.62
N TRP A 435 -1.35 3.55 -10.18
CA TRP A 435 -2.69 3.06 -9.95
C TRP A 435 -2.87 1.57 -10.29
N SER A 436 -3.52 0.84 -9.40
CA SER A 436 -4.02 -0.52 -9.63
C SER A 436 -5.28 -0.76 -8.80
N LEU A 437 -6.15 -1.68 -9.23
CA LEU A 437 -7.34 -2.08 -8.45
C LEU A 437 -6.98 -2.57 -7.03
N VAL A 438 -5.85 -3.24 -6.89
CA VAL A 438 -5.39 -3.74 -5.59
C VAL A 438 -4.93 -2.60 -4.68
N THR A 439 -4.34 -1.54 -5.25
CA THR A 439 -4.04 -0.30 -4.52
C THR A 439 -5.33 0.33 -3.99
N ASP A 440 -6.38 0.40 -4.80
CA ASP A 440 -7.68 0.91 -4.38
C ASP A 440 -8.26 0.10 -3.22
N LEU A 441 -8.30 -1.22 -3.33
CA LEU A 441 -8.77 -2.09 -2.26
C LEU A 441 -7.97 -1.91 -0.96
N SER A 442 -6.64 -1.77 -1.08
CA SER A 442 -5.77 -1.52 0.07
C SER A 442 -6.07 -0.18 0.75
N ILE A 443 -6.31 0.87 -0.03
CA ILE A 443 -6.66 2.20 0.49
C ILE A 443 -8.03 2.17 1.16
N ILE A 444 -9.04 1.55 0.54
CA ILE A 444 -10.38 1.38 1.13
C ILE A 444 -10.28 0.63 2.47
N ALA A 445 -9.55 -0.49 2.51
CA ALA A 445 -9.35 -1.26 3.73
C ALA A 445 -8.66 -0.46 4.84
N LYS A 446 -7.67 0.38 4.50
CA LYS A 446 -6.99 1.27 5.45
C LYS A 446 -7.83 2.46 5.88
N THR A 447 -8.80 2.90 5.07
CA THR A 447 -9.69 4.01 5.39
C THR A 447 -10.60 3.68 6.57
N ILE A 448 -11.12 2.44 6.64
CA ILE A 448 -12.02 2.00 7.72
C ILE A 448 -11.40 2.22 9.11
N PRO A 449 -10.22 1.64 9.44
CA PRO A 449 -9.59 1.90 10.74
C PRO A 449 -9.15 3.35 10.91
N SER A 450 -8.75 4.05 9.85
CA SER A 450 -8.36 5.47 9.94
C SER A 450 -9.51 6.37 10.37
N VAL A 451 -10.74 6.08 9.94
CA VAL A 451 -11.96 6.79 10.35
C VAL A 451 -12.40 6.36 11.75
N LEU A 452 -12.40 5.06 12.05
CA LEU A 452 -12.88 4.52 13.33
C LEU A 452 -11.94 4.89 14.51
N PHE A 453 -10.63 4.78 14.31
CA PHE A 453 -9.62 5.04 15.35
C PHE A 453 -9.10 6.47 15.39
N ARG A 454 -9.71 7.39 14.63
CA ARG A 454 -9.41 8.83 14.64
C ARG A 454 -7.93 9.19 14.43
N LYS A 455 -7.16 8.41 13.72
CA LYS A 455 -5.79 8.77 13.40
C LYS A 455 -5.78 9.96 12.44
N GLY A 456 -5.58 11.19 12.99
CA GLY A 456 -5.41 12.42 12.23
C GLY A 456 -6.69 13.13 11.74
N ALA A 457 -7.83 12.98 12.40
CA ALA A 457 -8.99 13.84 12.21
C ALA A 457 -8.95 14.99 13.24
N PHE A 458 -8.82 16.22 12.74
CA PHE A 458 -9.00 17.46 13.52
C PHE A 458 -10.08 18.31 12.86
#